data_fd670c00f9fcd930ed5b5ed6deb8c17f
#
_entry.id   fd670c00f9fcd930ed5b5ed6deb8c17f
#
_cell.length_a   1.000
_cell.length_b   1.000
_cell.length_c   1.000
_cell.angle_alpha   90.00
_cell.angle_beta   90.00
_cell.angle_gamma   90.00
#
_symmetry.space_group_name_H-M   'P 1'
#
loop_
_entity.id
_entity.type
_entity.pdbx_description
1 polymer ?
#
loop_
_entity_poly.entity_id
_entity_poly.type
_entity_poly.pdbx_seq_one_letter_code
_entity_poly.pdbx_strand_id
1 'polypeptide(L)'
;QYLRTIKGLLDEPFDFVLYNLRKSFPEAWDKNANQREAAFRVQLYALFDDPRFDCVQHPVIIKEKSRTLTDIDAVVIDKATGEIALFQLKWQDPTDYSPFALKSKRSNYYLAAEKWLQTIEKWLRDSTNKEIASKLGIKAKYFNKEKVSIFVLGRRRGNYSGNKPYPYECAWSQWYQIIHAASYLRQKDKFTISNLYELIVKT
;
A
#
# COMPACT_ATOMS: atom_id res chain seq x y z
N GLN A 1 20.18 -11.74 -25.19
CA GLN A 1 19.23 -10.60 -25.12
C GLN A 1 17.81 -11.01 -25.51
N TYR A 2 17.60 -11.76 -26.61
CA TYR A 2 16.28 -12.26 -27.02
C TYR A 2 15.66 -13.27 -26.05
N LEU A 3 16.45 -14.17 -25.49
CA LEU A 3 15.97 -15.14 -24.48
C LEU A 3 15.49 -14.47 -23.19
N ARG A 4 16.12 -13.37 -22.76
CA ARG A 4 15.64 -12.56 -21.63
C ARG A 4 14.31 -11.89 -21.93
N THR A 5 14.13 -11.39 -23.15
CA THR A 5 12.89 -10.73 -23.59
C THR A 5 11.72 -11.69 -23.64
N ILE A 6 11.94 -12.93 -24.16
CA ILE A 6 10.91 -13.97 -24.20
C ILE A 6 10.56 -14.45 -22.79
N LYS A 7 11.52 -14.65 -21.91
CA LYS A 7 11.28 -15.03 -20.52
C LYS A 7 10.52 -13.94 -19.77
N GLY A 8 10.90 -12.67 -19.93
CA GLY A 8 10.17 -11.53 -19.35
C GLY A 8 8.74 -11.43 -19.86
N LEU A 9 8.51 -11.71 -21.15
CA LEU A 9 7.18 -11.72 -21.75
C LEU A 9 6.29 -12.85 -21.21
N LEU A 10 6.87 -14.00 -20.94
CA LEU A 10 6.15 -15.18 -20.41
C LEU A 10 5.88 -15.03 -18.91
N ASP A 11 6.85 -14.53 -18.15
CA ASP A 11 6.74 -14.39 -16.69
C ASP A 11 5.85 -13.20 -16.30
N GLU A 12 6.00 -12.05 -16.98
CA GLU A 12 5.29 -10.80 -16.65
C GLU A 12 5.05 -9.97 -17.94
N PRO A 13 4.12 -10.35 -18.82
CA PRO A 13 3.96 -9.71 -20.13
C PRO A 13 3.63 -8.21 -20.02
N PHE A 14 2.88 -7.80 -19.00
CA PHE A 14 2.56 -6.39 -18.77
C PHE A 14 3.79 -5.56 -18.36
N ASP A 15 4.74 -6.16 -17.64
CA ASP A 15 5.96 -5.48 -17.23
C ASP A 15 6.85 -5.14 -18.42
N PHE A 16 6.91 -6.03 -19.41
CA PHE A 16 7.62 -5.77 -20.64
C PHE A 16 7.01 -4.59 -21.41
N VAL A 17 5.68 -4.56 -21.54
CA VAL A 17 4.98 -3.46 -22.23
C VAL A 17 5.22 -2.14 -21.48
N LEU A 18 5.04 -2.13 -20.17
CA LEU A 18 5.19 -0.93 -19.35
C LEU A 18 6.64 -0.43 -19.29
N TYR A 19 7.62 -1.35 -19.29
CA TYR A 19 9.04 -0.97 -19.41
C TYR A 19 9.33 -0.24 -20.72
N ASN A 20 8.82 -0.77 -21.83
CA ASN A 20 9.01 -0.14 -23.14
C ASN A 20 8.26 1.19 -23.24
N LEU A 21 7.03 1.30 -22.71
CA LEU A 21 6.30 2.56 -22.66
C LEU A 21 7.06 3.62 -21.86
N ARG A 22 7.57 3.27 -20.70
CA ARG A 22 8.39 4.18 -19.89
C ARG A 22 9.63 4.64 -20.62
N LYS A 23 10.32 3.72 -21.29
CA LYS A 23 11.54 4.01 -22.05
C LYS A 23 11.27 4.90 -23.27
N SER A 24 10.17 4.66 -23.97
CA SER A 24 9.82 5.40 -25.19
C SER A 24 9.14 6.73 -24.91
N PHE A 25 8.46 6.87 -23.76
CA PHE A 25 7.67 8.06 -23.42
C PHE A 25 7.90 8.47 -21.95
N PRO A 26 9.15 8.82 -21.54
CA PRO A 26 9.49 9.09 -20.14
C PRO A 26 8.71 10.27 -19.55
N GLU A 27 8.57 11.37 -20.29
CA GLU A 27 7.84 12.55 -19.79
C GLU A 27 6.35 12.26 -19.56
N ALA A 28 5.70 11.57 -20.51
CA ALA A 28 4.32 11.18 -20.37
C ALA A 28 4.16 10.16 -19.21
N TRP A 29 5.13 9.27 -19.03
CA TRP A 29 5.16 8.34 -17.93
C TRP A 29 5.19 9.03 -16.58
N ASP A 30 6.10 9.98 -16.39
CA ASP A 30 6.27 10.70 -15.13
C ASP A 30 5.07 11.62 -14.84
N LYS A 31 4.54 12.32 -15.87
CA LYS A 31 3.34 13.15 -15.76
C LYS A 31 2.10 12.37 -15.26
N ASN A 32 2.01 11.10 -15.59
CA ASN A 32 0.88 10.25 -15.19
C ASN A 32 1.14 9.42 -13.91
N ALA A 33 2.17 9.73 -13.12
CA ALA A 33 2.47 9.02 -11.87
C ALA A 33 1.29 9.03 -10.90
N ASN A 34 0.71 10.19 -10.64
CA ASN A 34 -0.43 10.34 -9.73
C ASN A 34 -1.69 9.58 -10.20
N GLN A 35 -1.90 9.48 -11.52
CA GLN A 35 -3.01 8.71 -12.08
C GLN A 35 -2.84 7.20 -11.85
N ARG A 36 -1.60 6.69 -11.93
CA ARG A 36 -1.31 5.28 -11.64
C ARG A 36 -1.55 4.93 -10.18
N GLU A 37 -1.16 5.82 -9.26
CA GLU A 37 -1.44 5.65 -7.83
C GLU A 37 -2.93 5.73 -7.53
N ALA A 38 -3.64 6.67 -8.14
CA ALA A 38 -5.10 6.78 -8.03
C ALA A 38 -5.80 5.51 -8.56
N ALA A 39 -5.37 4.99 -9.71
CA ALA A 39 -5.90 3.74 -10.26
C ALA A 39 -5.62 2.54 -9.33
N PHE A 40 -4.45 2.50 -8.69
CA PHE A 40 -4.11 1.46 -7.74
C PHE A 40 -5.00 1.52 -6.49
N ARG A 41 -5.28 2.72 -5.98
CA ARG A 41 -6.21 2.93 -4.87
C ARG A 41 -7.63 2.46 -5.21
N VAL A 42 -8.12 2.77 -6.42
CA VAL A 42 -9.44 2.27 -6.89
C VAL A 42 -9.48 0.74 -6.90
N GLN A 43 -8.42 0.09 -7.38
CA GLN A 43 -8.34 -1.38 -7.37
C GLN A 43 -8.29 -1.95 -5.94
N LEU A 44 -7.59 -1.28 -5.01
CA LEU A 44 -7.59 -1.66 -3.61
C LEU A 44 -8.99 -1.57 -3.02
N TYR A 45 -9.71 -0.48 -3.27
CA TYR A 45 -11.06 -0.28 -2.74
C TYR A 45 -12.08 -1.30 -3.28
N ALA A 46 -11.89 -1.79 -4.49
CA ALA A 46 -12.70 -2.89 -5.02
C ALA A 46 -12.58 -4.20 -4.20
N LEU A 47 -11.51 -4.37 -3.40
CA LEU A 47 -11.43 -5.45 -2.41
C LEU A 47 -12.33 -5.21 -1.20
N PHE A 48 -12.87 -4.05 -1.01
CA PHE A 48 -13.73 -3.64 0.10
C PHE A 48 -15.10 -3.15 -0.42
N ASP A 49 -15.51 -3.69 -1.59
CA ASP A 49 -16.81 -3.39 -2.21
C ASP A 49 -17.95 -4.13 -1.47
N ASP A 50 -18.23 -3.66 -0.26
CA ASP A 50 -19.30 -4.11 0.61
C ASP A 50 -19.80 -2.88 1.39
N PRO A 51 -21.12 -2.66 1.55
CA PRO A 51 -21.67 -1.54 2.33
C PRO A 51 -21.18 -1.41 3.77
N ARG A 52 -20.58 -2.49 4.31
CA ARG A 52 -19.91 -2.50 5.61
C ARG A 52 -18.69 -1.59 5.65
N PHE A 53 -17.97 -1.44 4.53
CA PHE A 53 -16.75 -0.65 4.47
C PHE A 53 -17.01 0.75 3.94
N ASP A 54 -16.34 1.73 4.54
CA ASP A 54 -16.21 3.07 4.02
C ASP A 54 -14.76 3.28 3.55
N CYS A 55 -14.61 3.78 2.31
CA CYS A 55 -13.32 4.06 1.69
C CYS A 55 -13.15 5.58 1.52
N VAL A 56 -12.08 6.15 2.08
CA VAL A 56 -11.79 7.58 1.94
C VAL A 56 -11.29 7.87 0.52
N GLN A 57 -12.02 8.69 -0.22
CA GLN A 57 -11.84 8.85 -1.67
C GLN A 57 -10.50 9.46 -2.09
N HIS A 58 -9.87 10.27 -1.22
CA HIS A 58 -8.64 10.98 -1.51
C HIS A 58 -7.54 10.64 -0.50
N PRO A 59 -6.26 10.79 -0.86
CA PRO A 59 -5.16 10.66 0.09
C PRO A 59 -5.34 11.62 1.27
N VAL A 60 -5.05 11.15 2.47
CA VAL A 60 -5.15 11.94 3.69
C VAL A 60 -3.79 12.57 3.99
N ILE A 61 -3.69 13.88 3.83
CA ILE A 61 -2.45 14.63 4.05
C ILE A 61 -2.27 14.89 5.54
N ILE A 62 -1.21 14.39 6.14
CA ILE A 62 -0.84 14.65 7.52
C ILE A 62 0.06 15.87 7.57
N LYS A 63 -0.33 16.86 8.39
CA LYS A 63 0.41 18.12 8.57
C LYS A 63 0.72 18.34 10.04
N GLU A 64 1.88 18.93 10.29
CA GLU A 64 2.23 19.54 11.57
C GLU A 64 2.34 21.05 11.35
N LYS A 65 1.48 21.83 12.02
CA LYS A 65 1.31 23.26 11.74
C LYS A 65 1.00 23.47 10.24
N SER A 66 1.87 24.18 9.51
CA SER A 66 1.73 24.42 8.05
C SER A 66 2.52 23.45 7.17
N ARG A 67 3.39 22.61 7.78
CA ARG A 67 4.27 21.71 7.03
C ARG A 67 3.58 20.36 6.80
N THR A 68 3.56 19.89 5.56
CA THR A 68 3.18 18.50 5.25
C THR A 68 4.26 17.55 5.76
N LEU A 69 3.88 16.59 6.60
CA LEU A 69 4.75 15.54 7.10
C LEU A 69 4.77 14.37 6.14
N THR A 70 3.60 13.87 5.79
CA THR A 70 3.38 12.75 4.88
C THR A 70 1.91 12.70 4.44
N ASP A 71 1.58 11.70 3.64
CA ASP A 71 0.21 11.35 3.29
C ASP A 71 -0.09 9.88 3.58
N ILE A 72 -1.37 9.54 3.65
CA ILE A 72 -1.89 8.18 3.69
C ILE A 72 -2.62 7.97 2.36
N ASP A 73 -2.15 7.05 1.55
CA ASP A 73 -2.63 6.87 0.17
C ASP A 73 -4.05 6.33 0.11
N ALA A 74 -4.43 5.46 1.05
CA ALA A 74 -5.78 4.92 1.15
C ALA A 74 -6.15 4.62 2.60
N VAL A 75 -7.44 4.81 2.92
CA VAL A 75 -8.02 4.51 4.23
C VAL A 75 -9.31 3.73 4.03
N VAL A 76 -9.43 2.61 4.73
CA VAL A 76 -10.64 1.78 4.77
C VAL A 76 -11.13 1.67 6.21
N ILE A 77 -12.41 1.85 6.42
CA ILE A 77 -13.07 1.82 7.72
C ILE A 77 -14.12 0.72 7.70
N ASP A 78 -14.02 -0.22 8.59
CA ASP A 78 -15.05 -1.24 8.83
C ASP A 78 -16.09 -0.68 9.82
N LYS A 79 -17.27 -0.35 9.33
CA LYS A 79 -18.36 0.21 10.16
C LYS A 79 -18.92 -0.79 11.17
N ALA A 80 -18.79 -2.09 10.92
CA ALA A 80 -19.32 -3.13 11.79
C ALA A 80 -18.42 -3.38 13.01
N THR A 81 -17.09 -3.37 12.81
CA THR A 81 -16.11 -3.62 13.87
C THR A 81 -15.46 -2.37 14.42
N GLY A 82 -15.51 -1.26 13.67
CA GLY A 82 -14.75 -0.04 13.97
C GLY A 82 -13.25 -0.16 13.67
N GLU A 83 -12.85 -1.20 12.95
CA GLU A 83 -11.47 -1.39 12.50
C GLU A 83 -11.13 -0.42 11.37
N ILE A 84 -9.86 0.01 11.31
CA ILE A 84 -9.38 0.98 10.33
C ILE A 84 -8.08 0.45 9.72
N ALA A 85 -8.01 0.45 8.40
CA ALA A 85 -6.79 0.16 7.66
C ALA A 85 -6.21 1.43 7.05
N LEU A 86 -4.93 1.71 7.32
CA LEU A 86 -4.15 2.76 6.71
C LEU A 86 -3.18 2.13 5.73
N PHE A 87 -3.20 2.57 4.48
CA PHE A 87 -2.36 2.03 3.42
C PHE A 87 -1.37 3.05 2.90
N GLN A 88 -0.11 2.63 2.80
CA GLN A 88 0.86 3.21 1.88
C GLN A 88 0.87 2.37 0.60
N LEU A 89 0.53 2.98 -0.51
CA LEU A 89 0.57 2.34 -1.82
C LEU A 89 1.88 2.67 -2.52
N LYS A 90 2.56 1.67 -3.02
CA LYS A 90 3.81 1.84 -3.76
C LYS A 90 3.66 1.29 -5.17
N TRP A 91 3.55 2.21 -6.12
CA TRP A 91 3.65 1.87 -7.52
C TRP A 91 5.12 1.71 -7.88
N GLN A 92 5.53 0.48 -8.11
CA GLN A 92 6.89 0.20 -8.55
C GLN A 92 6.94 0.24 -10.07
N ASP A 93 7.76 1.13 -10.61
CA ASP A 93 7.99 1.17 -12.04
C ASP A 93 8.67 -0.11 -12.54
N PRO A 94 8.33 -0.57 -13.77
CA PRO A 94 9.07 -1.66 -14.40
C PRO A 94 10.54 -1.26 -14.54
N THR A 95 11.44 -2.19 -14.20
CA THR A 95 12.89 -1.96 -14.32
C THR A 95 13.52 -2.92 -15.29
N ASP A 96 14.71 -2.52 -15.73
CA ASP A 96 15.75 -3.45 -16.10
C ASP A 96 15.96 -4.49 -14.98
N TYR A 97 15.95 -5.75 -15.35
CA TYR A 97 16.16 -6.89 -14.42
C TYR A 97 17.65 -7.08 -14.04
N SER A 98 18.47 -6.02 -14.19
CA SER A 98 19.84 -6.10 -13.70
C SER A 98 19.85 -6.24 -12.18
N PRO A 99 20.74 -7.06 -11.59
CA PRO A 99 20.84 -7.19 -10.14
C PRO A 99 21.05 -5.85 -9.42
N PHE A 100 21.76 -4.92 -10.05
CA PHE A 100 22.01 -3.56 -9.54
C PHE A 100 20.71 -2.74 -9.47
N ALA A 101 19.93 -2.72 -10.54
CA ALA A 101 18.67 -1.99 -10.59
C ALA A 101 17.66 -2.56 -9.58
N LEU A 102 17.58 -3.87 -9.47
CA LEU A 102 16.73 -4.54 -8.49
C LEU A 102 17.14 -4.21 -7.05
N LYS A 103 18.44 -4.23 -6.73
CA LYS A 103 18.96 -3.87 -5.39
C LYS A 103 18.67 -2.41 -5.05
N SER A 104 18.95 -1.49 -5.96
CA SER A 104 18.71 -0.04 -5.75
C SER A 104 17.24 0.25 -5.52
N LYS A 105 16.35 -0.31 -6.33
CA LYS A 105 14.90 -0.15 -6.17
C LYS A 105 14.40 -0.69 -4.83
N ARG A 106 14.88 -1.86 -4.44
CA ARG A 106 14.53 -2.48 -3.18
C ARG A 106 14.89 -1.57 -2.01
N SER A 107 16.15 -1.08 -1.99
CA SER A 107 16.61 -0.16 -0.93
C SER A 107 15.77 1.10 -0.86
N ASN A 108 15.54 1.76 -2.00
CA ASN A 108 14.76 3.00 -2.05
C ASN A 108 13.30 2.79 -1.61
N TYR A 109 12.68 1.69 -2.04
CA TYR A 109 11.34 1.33 -1.65
C TYR A 109 11.24 1.08 -0.14
N TYR A 110 12.18 0.32 0.40
CA TYR A 110 12.25 -0.02 1.81
C TYR A 110 12.42 1.23 2.68
N LEU A 111 13.44 2.04 2.38
CA LEU A 111 13.75 3.25 3.14
C LEU A 111 12.60 4.27 3.11
N ALA A 112 11.96 4.43 1.95
CA ALA A 112 10.81 5.33 1.83
C ALA A 112 9.61 4.85 2.66
N ALA A 113 9.34 3.54 2.65
CA ALA A 113 8.27 2.97 3.43
C ALA A 113 8.55 3.01 4.94
N GLU A 114 9.78 2.73 5.35
CA GLU A 114 10.22 2.82 6.74
C GLU A 114 10.06 4.26 7.29
N LYS A 115 10.50 5.25 6.53
CA LYS A 115 10.32 6.67 6.89
C LYS A 115 8.84 7.04 7.04
N TRP A 116 8.00 6.52 6.14
CA TRP A 116 6.56 6.73 6.21
C TRP A 116 5.97 6.09 7.47
N LEU A 117 6.34 4.84 7.78
CA LEU A 117 5.90 4.13 8.98
C LEU A 117 6.26 4.90 10.25
N GLN A 118 7.51 5.32 10.40
CA GLN A 118 7.96 6.13 11.54
C GLN A 118 7.12 7.39 11.71
N THR A 119 6.78 8.04 10.60
CA THR A 119 5.98 9.26 10.63
C THR A 119 4.54 8.97 11.05
N ILE A 120 3.92 7.92 10.52
CA ILE A 120 2.54 7.53 10.85
C ILE A 120 2.43 7.05 12.29
N GLU A 121 3.35 6.20 12.76
CA GLU A 121 3.36 5.73 14.15
C GLU A 121 3.53 6.90 15.13
N LYS A 122 4.45 7.82 14.84
CA LYS A 122 4.61 9.03 15.63
C LYS A 122 3.33 9.84 15.66
N TRP A 123 2.73 10.09 14.50
CA TRP A 123 1.48 10.84 14.41
C TRP A 123 0.34 10.14 15.19
N LEU A 124 0.16 8.84 15.06
CA LEU A 124 -0.85 8.08 15.81
C LEU A 124 -0.61 8.14 17.32
N ARG A 125 0.64 8.07 17.76
CA ARG A 125 1.01 8.15 19.18
C ARG A 125 0.76 9.54 19.75
N ASP A 126 1.20 10.58 19.05
CA ASP A 126 1.24 11.96 19.58
C ASP A 126 -0.12 12.68 19.43
N SER A 127 -1.02 12.20 18.56
CA SER A 127 -2.35 12.77 18.33
C SER A 127 -3.41 12.13 19.22
N THR A 128 -4.44 12.89 19.57
CA THR A 128 -5.63 12.38 20.27
C THR A 128 -6.56 11.63 19.31
N ASN A 129 -7.41 10.76 19.85
CA ASN A 129 -8.42 10.05 19.03
C ASN A 129 -9.31 11.03 18.26
N LYS A 130 -9.64 12.19 18.85
CA LYS A 130 -10.47 13.22 18.19
C LYS A 130 -9.76 13.85 16.99
N GLU A 131 -8.47 14.15 17.12
CA GLU A 131 -7.67 14.73 16.03
C GLU A 131 -7.51 13.76 14.88
N ILE A 132 -7.19 12.49 15.19
CA ILE A 132 -7.04 11.45 14.17
C ILE A 132 -8.37 11.21 13.45
N ALA A 133 -9.46 11.04 14.19
CA ALA A 133 -10.80 10.84 13.63
C ALA A 133 -11.20 12.01 12.72
N SER A 134 -10.99 13.25 13.16
CA SER A 134 -11.25 14.44 12.35
C SER A 134 -10.45 14.45 11.07
N LYS A 135 -9.17 14.05 11.15
CA LYS A 135 -8.27 14.01 9.99
C LYS A 135 -8.66 12.94 8.97
N LEU A 136 -9.12 11.79 9.45
CA LEU A 136 -9.60 10.68 8.62
C LEU A 136 -11.07 10.88 8.16
N GLY A 137 -11.75 11.95 8.59
CA GLY A 137 -13.16 12.18 8.26
C GLY A 137 -14.13 11.25 9.00
N ILE A 138 -13.72 10.68 10.14
CA ILE A 138 -14.49 9.73 10.94
C ILE A 138 -15.10 10.43 12.14
N LYS A 139 -16.30 10.02 12.55
CA LYS A 139 -16.87 10.52 13.82
C LYS A 139 -16.04 10.03 15.00
N ALA A 140 -15.54 10.93 15.83
CA ALA A 140 -14.61 10.64 16.92
C ALA A 140 -15.09 9.53 17.89
N LYS A 141 -16.41 9.41 18.09
CA LYS A 141 -17.01 8.38 18.96
C LYS A 141 -16.83 6.94 18.44
N TYR A 142 -16.51 6.76 17.16
CA TYR A 142 -16.28 5.45 16.54
C TYR A 142 -14.81 5.15 16.34
N PHE A 143 -13.91 6.08 16.65
CA PHE A 143 -12.48 5.90 16.45
C PHE A 143 -11.79 5.34 17.69
N ASN A 144 -11.01 4.27 17.48
CA ASN A 144 -10.11 3.72 18.49
C ASN A 144 -8.75 3.44 17.86
N LYS A 145 -7.69 4.03 18.39
CA LYS A 145 -6.30 3.84 17.92
C LYS A 145 -5.89 2.36 17.90
N GLU A 146 -6.33 1.58 18.89
CA GLU A 146 -5.97 0.15 19.02
C GLU A 146 -6.56 -0.73 17.92
N LYS A 147 -7.52 -0.18 17.15
CA LYS A 147 -8.13 -0.87 16.00
C LYS A 147 -7.58 -0.39 14.66
N VAL A 148 -6.44 0.28 14.67
CA VAL A 148 -5.77 0.75 13.45
C VAL A 148 -4.74 -0.29 13.01
N SER A 149 -4.88 -0.79 11.80
CA SER A 149 -3.91 -1.66 11.13
C SER A 149 -3.19 -0.88 10.03
N ILE A 150 -1.87 -1.00 9.96
CA ILE A 150 -1.04 -0.30 8.99
C ILE A 150 -0.56 -1.30 7.94
N PHE A 151 -0.72 -0.92 6.66
CA PHE A 151 -0.32 -1.73 5.50
C PHE A 151 0.63 -0.97 4.60
N VAL A 152 1.68 -1.64 4.14
CA VAL A 152 2.52 -1.19 3.04
C VAL A 152 2.32 -2.13 1.87
N LEU A 153 1.72 -1.63 0.80
CA LEU A 153 1.29 -2.44 -0.33
C LEU A 153 2.04 -2.07 -1.61
N GLY A 154 2.84 -3.00 -2.12
CA GLY A 154 3.52 -2.87 -3.40
C GLY A 154 2.66 -3.38 -4.57
N ARG A 155 2.59 -2.64 -5.67
CA ARG A 155 1.86 -3.06 -6.87
C ARG A 155 2.50 -4.27 -7.54
N ARG A 156 3.81 -4.38 -7.47
CA ARG A 156 4.61 -5.42 -8.13
C ARG A 156 5.46 -6.18 -7.14
N ARG A 157 6.13 -7.23 -7.63
CA ARG A 157 7.04 -8.02 -6.81
C ARG A 157 8.13 -7.14 -6.19
N GLY A 158 8.10 -6.99 -4.88
CA GLY A 158 9.20 -6.57 -4.05
C GLY A 158 9.82 -7.82 -3.44
N ASN A 159 11.07 -8.10 -3.71
CA ASN A 159 11.72 -9.23 -3.08
C ASN A 159 12.18 -8.82 -1.68
N TYR A 160 11.36 -9.12 -0.67
CA TYR A 160 11.61 -8.77 0.73
C TYR A 160 12.46 -9.81 1.47
N SER A 161 12.76 -10.95 0.84
CA SER A 161 13.56 -12.02 1.44
C SER A 161 14.96 -11.53 1.81
N GLY A 162 15.44 -11.91 2.99
CA GLY A 162 16.77 -11.57 3.50
C GLY A 162 16.90 -10.17 4.10
N ASN A 163 15.81 -9.47 4.36
CA ASN A 163 15.81 -8.25 5.17
C ASN A 163 15.72 -8.58 6.66
N LYS A 164 16.22 -7.67 7.48
CA LYS A 164 15.96 -7.73 8.92
C LYS A 164 14.45 -7.64 9.16
N PRO A 165 13.92 -8.29 10.20
CA PRO A 165 12.55 -8.07 10.63
C PRO A 165 12.28 -6.56 10.77
N TYR A 166 11.14 -6.11 10.30
CA TYR A 166 10.75 -4.71 10.48
C TYR A 166 10.52 -4.44 11.97
N PRO A 167 11.07 -3.36 12.53
CA PRO A 167 10.80 -2.99 13.92
C PRO A 167 9.40 -2.40 14.12
N TYR A 168 8.60 -2.33 13.06
CA TYR A 168 7.28 -1.69 13.04
C TYR A 168 6.18 -2.71 12.87
N GLU A 169 5.10 -2.55 13.62
CA GLU A 169 3.88 -3.35 13.50
C GLU A 169 3.10 -2.94 12.24
N CYS A 170 3.45 -3.52 11.11
CA CYS A 170 2.74 -3.29 9.86
C CYS A 170 2.70 -4.56 8.99
N ALA A 171 1.67 -4.65 8.17
CA ALA A 171 1.52 -5.70 7.18
C ALA A 171 2.17 -5.28 5.86
N TRP A 172 3.27 -5.92 5.48
CA TRP A 172 3.92 -5.74 4.19
C TRP A 172 3.39 -6.76 3.20
N SER A 173 2.91 -6.28 2.06
CA SER A 173 2.31 -7.16 1.08
C SER A 173 2.56 -6.67 -0.34
N GLN A 174 2.43 -7.61 -1.25
CA GLN A 174 2.33 -7.34 -2.68
C GLN A 174 0.88 -7.46 -3.13
N TRP A 175 0.53 -6.81 -4.23
CA TRP A 175 -0.83 -6.78 -4.72
C TRP A 175 -1.48 -8.16 -4.86
N TYR A 176 -0.74 -9.14 -5.41
CA TYR A 176 -1.28 -10.49 -5.56
C TYR A 176 -1.52 -11.19 -4.21
N GLN A 177 -0.67 -10.92 -3.20
CA GLN A 177 -0.82 -11.54 -1.87
C GLN A 177 -2.09 -11.03 -1.17
N ILE A 178 -2.33 -9.71 -1.19
CA ILE A 178 -3.53 -9.16 -0.56
C ILE A 178 -4.82 -9.62 -1.26
N ILE A 179 -4.82 -9.77 -2.60
CA ILE A 179 -5.94 -10.35 -3.33
C ILE A 179 -6.22 -11.79 -2.89
N HIS A 180 -5.18 -12.62 -2.83
CA HIS A 180 -5.32 -14.01 -2.41
C HIS A 180 -5.77 -14.12 -0.95
N ALA A 181 -5.20 -13.31 -0.05
CA ALA A 181 -5.61 -13.26 1.35
C ALA A 181 -7.08 -12.84 1.50
N ALA A 182 -7.50 -11.79 0.79
CA ALA A 182 -8.88 -11.31 0.82
C ALA A 182 -9.85 -12.38 0.27
N SER A 183 -9.51 -13.02 -0.86
CA SER A 183 -10.31 -14.10 -1.45
C SER A 183 -10.44 -15.29 -0.50
N TYR A 184 -9.34 -15.73 0.09
CA TYR A 184 -9.33 -16.82 1.07
C TYR A 184 -10.22 -16.53 2.29
N LEU A 185 -10.11 -15.32 2.84
CA LEU A 185 -10.91 -14.93 4.01
C LEU A 185 -12.41 -14.83 3.69
N ARG A 186 -12.77 -14.36 2.47
CA ARG A 186 -14.17 -14.35 2.01
C ARG A 186 -14.75 -15.74 1.87
N GLN A 187 -14.02 -16.68 1.29
CA GLN A 187 -14.47 -18.08 1.17
C GLN A 187 -14.72 -18.73 2.53
N LYS A 188 -14.15 -18.18 3.61
CA LYS A 188 -14.30 -18.64 4.98
C LYS A 188 -15.30 -17.82 5.81
N ASP A 189 -15.95 -16.81 5.22
CA ASP A 189 -16.79 -15.82 5.91
C ASP A 189 -16.07 -15.10 7.08
N LYS A 190 -14.75 -14.88 6.91
CA LYS A 190 -13.87 -14.27 7.93
C LYS A 190 -13.20 -12.98 7.45
N PHE A 191 -13.72 -12.33 6.41
CA PHE A 191 -13.10 -11.14 5.87
C PHE A 191 -13.34 -9.94 6.79
N THR A 192 -12.31 -9.58 7.57
CA THR A 192 -12.20 -8.37 8.39
C THR A 192 -10.84 -7.72 8.15
N ILE A 193 -10.66 -6.46 8.56
CA ILE A 193 -9.37 -5.78 8.45
C ILE A 193 -8.32 -6.48 9.33
N SER A 194 -8.66 -6.84 10.58
CA SER A 194 -7.75 -7.55 11.48
C SER A 194 -7.34 -8.92 10.95
N ASN A 195 -8.28 -9.72 10.45
CA ASN A 195 -7.95 -11.03 9.88
C ASN A 195 -7.07 -10.91 8.63
N LEU A 196 -7.32 -9.89 7.79
CA LEU A 196 -6.48 -9.62 6.62
C LEU A 196 -5.05 -9.23 7.06
N TYR A 197 -4.94 -8.36 8.06
CA TYR A 197 -3.66 -7.96 8.65
C TYR A 197 -2.88 -9.18 9.19
N GLU A 198 -3.52 -9.97 10.06
CA GLU A 198 -2.89 -11.14 10.66
C GLU A 198 -2.45 -12.18 9.63
N LEU A 199 -3.26 -12.41 8.60
CA LEU A 199 -2.90 -13.38 7.57
C LEU A 199 -1.66 -12.93 6.78
N ILE A 200 -1.55 -11.63 6.47
CA ILE A 200 -0.40 -11.08 5.76
C ILE A 200 0.86 -11.08 6.63
N VAL A 201 0.75 -10.74 7.91
CA VAL A 201 1.92 -10.72 8.82
C VAL A 201 2.48 -12.12 9.08
N LYS A 202 1.65 -13.16 9.00
CA LYS A 202 2.04 -14.57 9.21
C LYS A 202 2.63 -15.24 7.96
N THR A 203 2.53 -14.62 6.76
CA THR A 203 3.05 -15.14 5.48
C THR A 203 4.35 -14.48 5.07
#